data_99cf19d40964acab3a8b2ed88a8ae7a5
#
_entry.id   99cf19d40964acab3a8b2ed88a8ae7a5
#
_cell.length_a   1.000
_cell.length_b   1.000
_cell.length_c   1.000
_cell.angle_alpha   90.00
_cell.angle_beta   90.00
_cell.angle_gamma   90.00
#
_symmetry.space_group_name_H-M   'P 1'
#
loop_
_entity.id
_entity.type
_entity.pdbx_description
1 polymer ?
#
loop_
_entity_poly.entity_id
_entity_poly.type
_entity_poly.pdbx_seq_one_letter_code
_entity_poly.pdbx_strand_id
1 'polypeptide(L)'
;MISLKSPREIDIMARGGAILAATLERLAAEVRPGITTKALDVVAEEFIRSHQGAKPAFKGLYGFPGSACISINEEIVHGIPSPKRVLKEGDLVKLDFGVEFERYFTDSAITVPVGHIDAESQRLMDVTKAALAAGVDAARVGNHTGDIGAAIASVVSAAGFTTADDLVGHYVGSKPHGDPQVPNYGIPKRGPKLLAGLTIAIEPMVNIGKSATRTLKDKWTIVTQDGSRSAHFEHTVAVTEAGPRVLTATPVPVAP
;
A
#
# COMPACT_ATOMS: atom_id res chain seq x y z
N MET A 1 -6.98 12.39 19.02
CA MET A 1 -5.86 13.37 18.96
C MET A 1 -4.85 12.82 17.99
N ILE A 2 -4.46 13.60 16.95
CA ILE A 2 -3.47 13.19 15.96
C ILE A 2 -2.11 13.04 16.66
N SER A 3 -1.45 11.87 16.51
CA SER A 3 -0.13 11.61 17.08
C SER A 3 0.96 12.03 16.09
N LEU A 4 1.72 13.09 16.42
CA LEU A 4 2.85 13.54 15.62
C LEU A 4 4.14 12.85 16.07
N LYS A 5 5.03 12.56 15.14
CA LYS A 5 6.32 11.90 15.37
C LYS A 5 7.45 12.94 15.42
N SER A 6 8.35 12.77 16.36
CA SER A 6 9.62 13.48 16.36
C SER A 6 10.51 12.99 15.19
N PRO A 7 11.54 13.77 14.79
CA PRO A 7 12.49 13.33 13.77
C PRO A 7 13.11 11.95 14.08
N ARG A 8 13.45 11.68 15.36
CA ARG A 8 13.99 10.39 15.80
C ARG A 8 13.01 9.24 15.58
N GLU A 9 11.71 9.43 15.87
CA GLU A 9 10.69 8.42 15.64
C GLU A 9 10.47 8.16 14.15
N ILE A 10 10.50 9.22 13.32
CA ILE A 10 10.46 9.09 11.85
C ILE A 10 11.66 8.28 11.34
N ASP A 11 12.86 8.46 11.89
CA ASP A 11 14.05 7.69 11.51
C ASP A 11 13.93 6.21 11.91
N ILE A 12 13.32 5.90 13.07
CA ILE A 12 13.00 4.51 13.45
C ILE A 12 12.00 3.92 12.43
N MET A 13 10.94 4.66 12.09
CA MET A 13 9.98 4.22 11.08
C MET A 13 10.64 4.02 9.72
N ALA A 14 11.55 4.90 9.31
CA ALA A 14 12.29 4.75 8.04
C ALA A 14 13.14 3.48 8.00
N ARG A 15 13.72 3.05 9.13
CA ARG A 15 14.45 1.77 9.24
C ARG A 15 13.50 0.58 9.05
N GLY A 16 12.33 0.60 9.71
CA GLY A 16 11.27 -0.39 9.51
C GLY A 16 10.76 -0.41 8.07
N GLY A 17 10.57 0.77 7.48
CA GLY A 17 10.17 0.94 6.09
C GLY A 17 11.20 0.42 5.07
N ALA A 18 12.50 0.55 5.37
CA ALA A 18 13.54 -0.03 4.53
C ALA A 18 13.50 -1.58 4.53
N ILE A 19 13.23 -2.20 5.68
CA ILE A 19 13.02 -3.65 5.78
C ILE A 19 11.79 -4.06 4.96
N LEU A 20 10.71 -3.30 5.05
CA LEU A 20 9.50 -3.54 4.28
C LEU A 20 9.73 -3.42 2.78
N ALA A 21 10.39 -2.36 2.32
CA ALA A 21 10.74 -2.17 0.91
C ALA A 21 11.58 -3.34 0.38
N ALA A 22 12.62 -3.76 1.11
CA ALA A 22 13.43 -4.92 0.75
C ALA A 22 12.61 -6.23 0.73
N THR A 23 11.61 -6.38 1.61
CA THR A 23 10.68 -7.51 1.60
C THR A 23 9.85 -7.53 0.32
N LEU A 24 9.28 -6.39 -0.08
CA LEU A 24 8.49 -6.26 -1.31
C LEU A 24 9.32 -6.56 -2.55
N GLU A 25 10.56 -6.06 -2.61
CA GLU A 25 11.50 -6.38 -3.71
C GLU A 25 11.83 -7.87 -3.78
N ARG A 26 12.12 -8.48 -2.62
CA ARG A 26 12.38 -9.92 -2.56
C ARG A 26 11.19 -10.71 -3.08
N LEU A 27 9.98 -10.34 -2.71
CA LEU A 27 8.78 -11.03 -3.16
C LEU A 27 8.47 -10.80 -4.63
N ALA A 28 8.66 -9.58 -5.13
CA ALA A 28 8.51 -9.27 -6.55
C ALA A 28 9.41 -10.17 -7.42
N ALA A 29 10.63 -10.46 -6.94
CA ALA A 29 11.56 -11.37 -7.61
C ALA A 29 11.12 -12.84 -7.58
N GLU A 30 10.28 -13.24 -6.62
CA GLU A 30 9.73 -14.62 -6.53
C GLU A 30 8.42 -14.79 -7.33
N VAL A 31 7.77 -13.70 -7.74
CA VAL A 31 6.51 -13.74 -8.48
C VAL A 31 6.74 -14.36 -9.85
N ARG A 32 6.09 -15.50 -10.09
CA ARG A 32 6.11 -16.23 -11.36
C ARG A 32 4.90 -17.17 -11.48
N PRO A 33 4.53 -17.62 -12.69
CA PRO A 33 3.51 -18.63 -12.85
C PRO A 33 3.87 -19.89 -12.04
N GLY A 34 2.88 -20.50 -11.41
CA GLY A 34 3.02 -21.74 -10.63
C GLY A 34 3.36 -21.54 -9.15
N ILE A 35 3.78 -20.35 -8.69
CA ILE A 35 3.95 -20.10 -7.27
C ILE A 35 2.60 -19.91 -6.58
N THR A 36 2.46 -20.36 -5.34
CA THR A 36 1.25 -20.15 -4.54
C THR A 36 1.33 -18.86 -3.73
N THR A 37 0.19 -18.22 -3.47
CA THR A 37 0.17 -17.04 -2.59
C THR A 37 0.65 -17.39 -1.17
N LYS A 38 0.46 -18.64 -0.70
CA LYS A 38 1.01 -19.08 0.59
C LYS A 38 2.53 -19.16 0.59
N ALA A 39 3.16 -19.57 -0.51
CA ALA A 39 4.62 -19.59 -0.60
C ALA A 39 5.21 -18.19 -0.49
N LEU A 40 4.60 -17.20 -1.14
CA LEU A 40 5.00 -15.80 -1.02
C LEU A 40 4.84 -15.27 0.42
N ASP A 41 3.72 -15.59 1.09
CA ASP A 41 3.48 -15.23 2.50
C ASP A 41 4.56 -15.80 3.45
N VAL A 42 5.01 -17.03 3.20
CA VAL A 42 6.10 -17.66 3.99
C VAL A 42 7.42 -16.92 3.77
N VAL A 43 7.78 -16.66 2.51
CA VAL A 43 9.01 -15.90 2.18
C VAL A 43 9.01 -14.53 2.84
N ALA A 44 7.87 -13.82 2.83
CA ALA A 44 7.73 -12.54 3.49
C ALA A 44 7.97 -12.63 5.00
N GLU A 45 7.28 -13.55 5.66
CA GLU A 45 7.41 -13.72 7.11
C GLU A 45 8.84 -14.07 7.51
N GLU A 46 9.48 -15.01 6.82
CA GLU A 46 10.86 -15.41 7.07
C GLU A 46 11.84 -14.26 6.87
N PHE A 47 11.69 -13.50 5.79
CA PHE A 47 12.57 -12.37 5.49
C PHE A 47 12.43 -11.25 6.53
N ILE A 48 11.21 -10.86 6.90
CA ILE A 48 10.99 -9.84 7.94
C ILE A 48 11.59 -10.31 9.28
N ARG A 49 11.34 -11.58 9.68
CA ARG A 49 11.84 -12.12 10.95
C ARG A 49 13.35 -12.31 10.99
N SER A 50 14.04 -12.36 9.84
CA SER A 50 15.50 -12.40 9.80
C SER A 50 16.15 -11.08 10.22
N HIS A 51 15.37 -9.98 10.27
CA HIS A 51 15.83 -8.68 10.74
C HIS A 51 15.54 -8.52 12.23
N GLN A 52 16.59 -8.36 13.04
CA GLN A 52 16.46 -8.20 14.48
C GLN A 52 15.54 -7.02 14.83
N GLY A 53 14.52 -7.26 15.66
CA GLY A 53 13.56 -6.24 16.09
C GLY A 53 12.38 -6.02 15.15
N ALA A 54 12.37 -6.65 13.96
CA ALA A 54 11.25 -6.55 13.01
C ALA A 54 10.26 -7.73 13.19
N LYS A 55 8.97 -7.43 12.97
CA LYS A 55 7.88 -8.40 12.96
C LYS A 55 6.87 -8.07 11.87
N PRO A 56 6.22 -9.11 11.27
CA PRO A 56 5.05 -8.88 10.42
C PRO A 56 3.94 -8.18 11.23
N ALA A 57 3.37 -7.10 10.69
CA ALA A 57 2.37 -6.31 11.38
C ALA A 57 0.94 -6.85 11.21
N PHE A 58 0.67 -7.59 10.11
CA PHE A 58 -0.70 -8.03 9.79
C PHE A 58 -1.09 -9.35 10.41
N LYS A 59 -0.15 -10.25 10.67
CA LYS A 59 -0.44 -11.58 11.21
C LYS A 59 -1.10 -11.51 12.58
N GLY A 60 -2.37 -11.91 12.66
CA GLY A 60 -3.19 -11.83 13.85
C GLY A 60 -3.87 -10.49 14.09
N LEU A 61 -3.55 -9.45 13.32
CA LEU A 61 -4.22 -8.16 13.41
C LEU A 61 -5.70 -8.32 13.02
N TYR A 62 -6.60 -7.97 13.90
CA TYR A 62 -8.07 -8.18 13.76
C TYR A 62 -8.46 -9.63 13.39
N GLY A 63 -7.55 -10.60 13.60
CA GLY A 63 -7.75 -12.00 13.23
C GLY A 63 -7.30 -12.37 11.82
N PHE A 64 -6.59 -11.50 11.10
CA PHE A 64 -6.05 -11.82 9.77
C PHE A 64 -5.05 -12.98 9.84
N PRO A 65 -5.16 -14.04 9.00
CA PRO A 65 -4.40 -15.27 9.19
C PRO A 65 -3.00 -15.26 8.56
N GLY A 66 -2.69 -14.31 7.67
CA GLY A 66 -1.43 -14.19 6.94
C GLY A 66 -0.50 -13.13 7.48
N SER A 67 0.77 -13.18 7.11
CA SER A 67 1.73 -12.09 7.31
C SER A 67 1.59 -11.02 6.23
N ALA A 68 1.06 -11.41 5.08
CA ALA A 68 0.86 -10.63 3.89
C ALA A 68 -0.59 -10.66 3.42
N CYS A 69 -1.11 -9.55 2.90
CA CYS A 69 -2.27 -9.52 2.02
C CYS A 69 -1.81 -9.76 0.59
N ILE A 70 -2.31 -10.82 -0.07
CA ILE A 70 -1.92 -11.16 -1.45
C ILE A 70 -3.18 -11.27 -2.29
N SER A 71 -3.45 -10.24 -3.08
CA SER A 71 -4.68 -10.08 -3.85
C SER A 71 -4.38 -10.22 -5.35
N ILE A 72 -5.26 -10.89 -6.12
CA ILE A 72 -5.03 -11.23 -7.53
C ILE A 72 -6.14 -10.60 -8.39
N ASN A 73 -5.78 -9.96 -9.50
CA ASN A 73 -6.67 -9.40 -10.54
C ASN A 73 -7.75 -8.47 -9.98
N GLU A 74 -9.03 -8.91 -9.93
CA GLU A 74 -10.18 -8.17 -9.41
C GLU A 74 -10.18 -8.01 -7.88
N GLU A 75 -9.35 -8.77 -7.16
CA GLU A 75 -9.17 -8.58 -5.73
C GLU A 75 -8.37 -7.30 -5.50
N ILE A 76 -8.96 -6.37 -4.77
CA ILE A 76 -8.35 -5.05 -4.52
C ILE A 76 -7.34 -5.17 -3.39
N VAL A 77 -7.79 -5.61 -2.20
CA VAL A 77 -6.99 -5.73 -0.97
C VAL A 77 -7.41 -6.93 -0.12
N HIS A 78 -6.64 -7.22 0.91
CA HIS A 78 -6.90 -8.20 1.96
C HIS A 78 -7.05 -9.65 1.48
N GLY A 79 -6.48 -10.00 0.32
CA GLY A 79 -6.46 -11.37 -0.17
C GLY A 79 -5.72 -12.31 0.80
N ILE A 80 -6.41 -13.36 1.28
CA ILE A 80 -5.81 -14.32 2.22
C ILE A 80 -4.85 -15.24 1.48
N PRO A 81 -3.58 -15.37 1.93
CA PRO A 81 -2.64 -16.33 1.36
C PRO A 81 -3.12 -17.78 1.48
N SER A 82 -3.04 -18.54 0.39
CA SER A 82 -3.54 -19.91 0.34
C SER A 82 -2.64 -20.83 -0.51
N PRO A 83 -2.41 -22.09 -0.09
CA PRO A 83 -1.70 -23.06 -0.92
C PRO A 83 -2.49 -23.50 -2.16
N LYS A 84 -3.79 -23.17 -2.21
CA LYS A 84 -4.66 -23.49 -3.36
C LYS A 84 -4.71 -22.35 -4.39
N ARG A 85 -4.19 -21.17 -4.06
CA ARG A 85 -4.17 -20.01 -4.95
C ARG A 85 -2.82 -19.94 -5.64
N VAL A 86 -2.79 -20.39 -6.89
CA VAL A 86 -1.60 -20.48 -7.74
C VAL A 86 -1.60 -19.33 -8.73
N LEU A 87 -0.53 -18.56 -8.81
CA LEU A 87 -0.37 -17.47 -9.78
C LEU A 87 -0.24 -18.03 -11.20
N LYS A 88 -0.86 -17.34 -12.15
CA LYS A 88 -0.89 -17.69 -13.57
C LYS A 88 -0.28 -16.59 -14.42
N GLU A 89 0.21 -16.96 -15.59
CA GLU A 89 0.62 -16.00 -16.61
C GLU A 89 -0.48 -14.97 -16.86
N GLY A 90 -0.13 -13.69 -16.87
CA GLY A 90 -1.05 -12.59 -17.10
C GLY A 90 -1.78 -12.08 -15.86
N ASP A 91 -1.58 -12.67 -14.66
CA ASP A 91 -2.16 -12.15 -13.42
C ASP A 91 -1.49 -10.82 -13.01
N LEU A 92 -2.26 -9.94 -12.35
CA LEU A 92 -1.75 -8.84 -11.54
C LEU A 92 -1.83 -9.25 -10.07
N VAL A 93 -0.70 -9.29 -9.38
CA VAL A 93 -0.67 -9.63 -7.96
C VAL A 93 -0.31 -8.39 -7.11
N LYS A 94 -1.17 -8.05 -6.16
CA LYS A 94 -0.93 -7.03 -5.15
C LYS A 94 -0.28 -7.70 -3.96
N LEU A 95 0.89 -7.20 -3.59
CA LEU A 95 1.68 -7.60 -2.43
C LEU A 95 1.63 -6.45 -1.44
N ASP A 96 0.99 -6.66 -0.30
CA ASP A 96 0.70 -5.64 0.68
C ASP A 96 1.09 -6.16 2.07
N PHE A 97 1.96 -5.41 2.76
CA PHE A 97 2.59 -5.79 4.02
C PHE A 97 2.76 -4.63 4.97
N GLY A 98 2.61 -4.95 6.27
CA GLY A 98 3.06 -4.09 7.32
C GLY A 98 4.27 -4.68 8.08
N VAL A 99 5.15 -3.81 8.53
CA VAL A 99 6.26 -4.15 9.44
C VAL A 99 6.13 -3.38 10.74
N GLU A 100 6.17 -4.08 11.88
CA GLU A 100 6.44 -3.51 13.19
C GLU A 100 7.94 -3.55 13.46
N PHE A 101 8.55 -2.37 13.69
CA PHE A 101 9.95 -2.23 14.05
C PHE A 101 10.11 -1.26 15.24
N GLU A 102 10.73 -1.71 16.32
CA GLU A 102 10.90 -0.90 17.54
C GLU A 102 9.61 -0.21 18.01
N ARG A 103 8.45 -0.93 17.95
CA ARG A 103 7.10 -0.47 18.34
C ARG A 103 6.45 0.56 17.38
N TYR A 104 7.04 0.81 16.23
CA TYR A 104 6.45 1.60 15.16
C TYR A 104 6.09 0.72 13.99
N PHE A 105 5.01 1.12 13.31
CA PHE A 105 4.47 0.41 12.16
C PHE A 105 4.74 1.19 10.88
N THR A 106 5.03 0.48 9.82
CA THR A 106 5.05 0.97 8.44
C THR A 106 4.25 0.03 7.57
N ASP A 107 3.63 0.59 6.54
CA ASP A 107 2.77 -0.10 5.60
C ASP A 107 3.14 0.24 4.17
N SER A 108 3.06 -0.71 3.25
CA SER A 108 3.35 -0.47 1.85
C SER A 108 2.86 -1.61 0.97
N ALA A 109 2.40 -1.26 -0.23
CA ALA A 109 1.94 -2.21 -1.22
C ALA A 109 2.52 -1.92 -2.61
N ILE A 110 2.70 -2.99 -3.38
CA ILE A 110 3.01 -2.93 -4.81
C ILE A 110 2.15 -3.91 -5.60
N THR A 111 1.86 -3.57 -6.85
CA THR A 111 1.29 -4.49 -7.83
C THR A 111 2.38 -4.98 -8.76
N VAL A 112 2.49 -6.30 -8.94
CA VAL A 112 3.50 -6.97 -9.76
C VAL A 112 2.80 -7.79 -10.85
N PRO A 113 3.25 -7.73 -12.12
CA PRO A 113 2.74 -8.60 -13.17
C PRO A 113 3.30 -10.02 -13.01
N VAL A 114 2.52 -11.02 -13.35
CA VAL A 114 2.96 -12.41 -13.41
C VAL A 114 3.25 -12.77 -14.87
N GLY A 115 4.53 -12.76 -15.25
CA GLY A 115 4.93 -12.93 -16.63
C GLY A 115 4.47 -11.79 -17.53
N HIS A 116 3.89 -12.10 -18.68
CA HIS A 116 3.45 -11.10 -19.66
C HIS A 116 1.99 -10.68 -19.40
N ILE A 117 1.71 -9.38 -19.36
CA ILE A 117 0.38 -8.80 -19.15
C ILE A 117 -0.05 -7.98 -20.38
N ASP A 118 -1.35 -7.75 -20.51
CA ASP A 118 -1.90 -6.90 -21.57
C ASP A 118 -1.62 -5.40 -21.34
N ALA A 119 -1.76 -4.61 -22.39
CA ALA A 119 -1.45 -3.17 -22.37
C ALA A 119 -2.37 -2.37 -21.42
N GLU A 120 -3.62 -2.80 -21.22
CA GLU A 120 -4.54 -2.14 -20.30
C GLU A 120 -4.13 -2.37 -18.85
N SER A 121 -3.71 -3.58 -18.52
CA SER A 121 -3.16 -3.93 -17.20
C SER A 121 -1.86 -3.18 -16.90
N GLN A 122 -0.96 -3.03 -17.90
CA GLN A 122 0.24 -2.22 -17.75
C GLN A 122 -0.13 -0.75 -17.49
N ARG A 123 -1.07 -0.20 -18.27
CA ARG A 123 -1.56 1.17 -18.10
C ARG A 123 -2.20 1.37 -16.73
N LEU A 124 -2.98 0.41 -16.22
CA LEU A 124 -3.55 0.45 -14.87
C LEU A 124 -2.46 0.60 -13.81
N MET A 125 -1.41 -0.21 -13.88
CA MET A 125 -0.28 -0.14 -12.94
C MET A 125 0.43 1.21 -13.01
N ASP A 126 0.69 1.71 -14.22
CA ASP A 126 1.41 2.98 -14.42
C ASP A 126 0.59 4.18 -13.91
N VAL A 127 -0.71 4.19 -14.17
CA VAL A 127 -1.63 5.23 -13.66
C VAL A 127 -1.71 5.18 -12.13
N THR A 128 -1.76 3.99 -11.53
CA THR A 128 -1.83 3.85 -10.06
C THR A 128 -0.53 4.35 -9.41
N LYS A 129 0.64 4.05 -9.99
CA LYS A 129 1.92 4.60 -9.53
C LYS A 129 1.96 6.13 -9.65
N ALA A 130 1.49 6.68 -10.78
CA ALA A 130 1.43 8.13 -10.98
C ALA A 130 0.46 8.80 -9.99
N ALA A 131 -0.67 8.16 -9.68
CA ALA A 131 -1.62 8.62 -8.68
C ALA A 131 -1.00 8.63 -7.27
N LEU A 132 -0.25 7.59 -6.90
CA LEU A 132 0.49 7.55 -5.63
C LEU A 132 1.50 8.70 -5.56
N ALA A 133 2.30 8.90 -6.61
CA ALA A 133 3.28 10.00 -6.66
C ALA A 133 2.61 11.37 -6.48
N ALA A 134 1.49 11.62 -7.16
CA ALA A 134 0.72 12.86 -7.02
C ALA A 134 0.17 13.04 -5.59
N GLY A 135 -0.31 11.97 -4.96
CA GLY A 135 -0.76 11.99 -3.56
C GLY A 135 0.37 12.28 -2.60
N VAL A 136 1.55 11.68 -2.80
CA VAL A 136 2.76 11.94 -2.00
C VAL A 136 3.18 13.40 -2.13
N ASP A 137 3.24 13.94 -3.34
CA ASP A 137 3.62 15.35 -3.57
C ASP A 137 2.67 16.34 -2.91
N ALA A 138 1.39 15.99 -2.76
CA ALA A 138 0.39 16.79 -2.07
C ALA A 138 0.50 16.71 -0.53
N ALA A 139 1.24 15.76 0.02
CA ALA A 139 1.36 15.54 1.47
C ALA A 139 2.32 16.54 2.15
N ARG A 140 2.04 17.83 2.04
CA ARG A 140 2.84 18.94 2.55
C ARG A 140 2.21 19.59 3.77
N VAL A 141 3.05 20.10 4.66
CA VAL A 141 2.58 20.90 5.83
C VAL A 141 1.65 22.02 5.35
N GLY A 142 0.51 22.13 6.01
CA GLY A 142 -0.51 23.14 5.70
C GLY A 142 -1.58 22.70 4.72
N ASN A 143 -1.33 21.69 3.89
CA ASN A 143 -2.35 21.04 3.08
C ASN A 143 -3.29 20.18 3.96
N HIS A 144 -4.31 19.58 3.37
CA HIS A 144 -5.31 18.75 4.02
C HIS A 144 -5.37 17.36 3.36
N THR A 145 -5.96 16.38 4.01
CA THR A 145 -6.14 15.04 3.41
C THR A 145 -6.94 15.09 2.10
N GLY A 146 -7.87 16.05 1.97
CA GLY A 146 -8.61 16.28 0.71
C GLY A 146 -7.74 16.79 -0.45
N ASP A 147 -6.61 17.44 -0.19
CA ASP A 147 -5.65 17.82 -1.23
C ASP A 147 -4.94 16.57 -1.80
N ILE A 148 -4.60 15.62 -0.93
CA ILE A 148 -4.04 14.30 -1.34
C ILE A 148 -5.06 13.56 -2.20
N GLY A 149 -6.29 13.41 -1.71
CA GLY A 149 -7.34 12.69 -2.44
C GLY A 149 -7.69 13.32 -3.78
N ALA A 150 -7.74 14.66 -3.85
CA ALA A 150 -7.99 15.38 -5.09
C ALA A 150 -6.85 15.19 -6.12
N ALA A 151 -5.60 15.17 -5.67
CA ALA A 151 -4.45 14.91 -6.54
C ALA A 151 -4.49 13.48 -7.12
N ILE A 152 -4.76 12.48 -6.29
CA ILE A 152 -4.95 11.08 -6.70
C ILE A 152 -6.09 10.97 -7.72
N ALA A 153 -7.29 11.47 -7.36
CA ALA A 153 -8.48 11.38 -8.20
C ALA A 153 -8.29 12.06 -9.56
N SER A 154 -7.55 13.17 -9.62
CA SER A 154 -7.26 13.87 -10.87
C SER A 154 -6.48 13.00 -11.85
N VAL A 155 -5.46 12.28 -11.40
CA VAL A 155 -4.66 11.38 -12.23
C VAL A 155 -5.49 10.19 -12.70
N VAL A 156 -6.23 9.56 -11.77
CA VAL A 156 -7.04 8.37 -12.05
C VAL A 156 -8.16 8.67 -13.05
N SER A 157 -8.92 9.75 -12.82
CA SER A 157 -10.04 10.13 -13.69
C SER A 157 -9.59 10.60 -15.08
N ALA A 158 -8.47 11.30 -15.19
CA ALA A 158 -7.89 11.68 -16.48
C ALA A 158 -7.51 10.44 -17.34
N ALA A 159 -7.22 9.31 -16.70
CA ALA A 159 -6.98 8.05 -17.37
C ALA A 159 -8.27 7.26 -17.70
N GLY A 160 -9.44 7.71 -17.27
CA GLY A 160 -10.70 7.00 -17.45
C GLY A 160 -10.89 5.81 -16.51
N PHE A 161 -10.09 5.73 -15.43
CA PHE A 161 -10.18 4.73 -14.37
C PHE A 161 -10.94 5.28 -13.16
N THR A 162 -11.22 4.44 -12.18
CA THR A 162 -11.89 4.83 -10.93
C THR A 162 -11.07 4.43 -9.70
N THR A 163 -11.18 5.18 -8.62
CA THR A 163 -10.72 4.74 -7.31
C THR A 163 -11.77 3.83 -6.68
N ALA A 164 -11.33 2.83 -5.89
CA ALA A 164 -12.23 1.95 -5.17
C ALA A 164 -13.02 2.73 -4.10
N ASP A 165 -14.34 2.51 -4.04
CA ASP A 165 -15.19 3.11 -3.01
C ASP A 165 -14.85 2.52 -1.63
N ASP A 166 -15.03 3.33 -0.58
CA ASP A 166 -14.91 2.96 0.84
C ASP A 166 -13.52 2.44 1.28
N LEU A 167 -12.51 2.49 0.40
CA LEU A 167 -11.13 2.15 0.72
C LEU A 167 -10.27 3.42 0.73
N VAL A 168 -9.57 3.62 1.83
CA VAL A 168 -8.85 4.87 2.09
C VAL A 168 -7.53 4.59 2.80
N GLY A 169 -6.54 5.43 2.58
CA GLY A 169 -5.33 5.48 3.39
C GLY A 169 -5.63 5.95 4.81
N HIS A 170 -4.63 5.87 5.67
CA HIS A 170 -4.82 6.06 7.10
C HIS A 170 -3.56 6.59 7.80
N TYR A 171 -3.72 7.01 9.03
CA TYR A 171 -2.59 7.17 9.94
C TYR A 171 -1.88 5.83 10.15
N VAL A 172 -0.57 5.86 10.17
CA VAL A 172 0.30 4.75 10.56
C VAL A 172 1.43 5.26 11.44
N GLY A 173 1.86 4.48 12.43
CA GLY A 173 2.94 4.90 13.33
C GLY A 173 3.00 4.06 14.60
N SER A 174 2.59 4.57 15.76
CA SER A 174 2.51 3.79 17.02
C SER A 174 1.38 2.75 17.01
N LYS A 175 0.55 2.77 15.97
CA LYS A 175 -0.50 1.79 15.66
C LYS A 175 -0.45 1.50 14.17
N PRO A 176 -0.88 0.31 13.72
CA PRO A 176 -0.92 0.00 12.30
C PRO A 176 -1.94 0.86 11.55
N HIS A 177 -3.10 1.13 12.14
CA HIS A 177 -4.16 1.95 11.56
C HIS A 177 -4.69 2.98 12.55
N GLY A 178 -5.19 4.10 12.03
CA GLY A 178 -5.82 5.13 12.86
C GLY A 178 -6.25 6.37 12.07
N ASP A 179 -6.71 7.38 12.80
CA ASP A 179 -7.05 8.68 12.24
C ASP A 179 -5.84 9.61 12.13
N PRO A 180 -5.77 10.44 11.08
CA PRO A 180 -6.81 10.68 10.08
C PRO A 180 -6.88 9.62 8.98
N GLN A 181 -8.07 9.44 8.40
CA GLN A 181 -8.24 8.78 7.11
C GLN A 181 -7.67 9.66 6.00
N VAL A 182 -7.15 9.02 4.94
CA VAL A 182 -6.55 9.66 3.76
C VAL A 182 -7.26 9.12 2.50
N PRO A 183 -8.42 9.67 2.13
CA PRO A 183 -9.18 9.20 0.99
C PRO A 183 -8.44 9.37 -0.34
N ASN A 184 -8.72 8.47 -1.30
CA ASN A 184 -8.23 8.52 -2.67
C ASN A 184 -9.07 9.45 -3.57
N TYR A 185 -9.96 10.21 -2.98
CA TYR A 185 -10.84 11.23 -3.57
C TYR A 185 -10.99 12.38 -2.59
N GLY A 186 -11.42 13.54 -3.06
CA GLY A 186 -11.61 14.64 -2.13
C GLY A 186 -11.80 15.98 -2.80
N ILE A 187 -12.02 16.97 -1.94
CA ILE A 187 -12.12 18.38 -2.31
C ILE A 187 -10.89 19.09 -1.72
N PRO A 188 -10.12 19.84 -2.53
CA PRO A 188 -8.96 20.59 -2.03
C PRO A 188 -9.31 21.46 -0.82
N LYS A 189 -8.38 21.55 0.13
CA LYS A 189 -8.50 22.31 1.39
C LYS A 189 -9.61 21.81 2.32
N ARG A 190 -10.04 20.54 2.21
CA ARG A 190 -11.00 19.90 3.10
C ARG A 190 -10.37 18.73 3.83
N GLY A 191 -10.99 18.33 4.94
CA GLY A 191 -10.50 17.27 5.82
C GLY A 191 -9.45 17.75 6.82
N PRO A 192 -8.86 16.83 7.58
CA PRO A 192 -7.80 17.11 8.54
C PRO A 192 -6.58 17.80 7.92
N LYS A 193 -6.04 18.79 8.63
CA LYS A 193 -4.83 19.52 8.20
C LYS A 193 -3.59 18.67 8.43
N LEU A 194 -2.68 18.67 7.46
CA LEU A 194 -1.40 17.98 7.54
C LEU A 194 -0.40 18.82 8.35
N LEU A 195 0.12 18.23 9.40
CA LEU A 195 1.06 18.84 10.32
C LEU A 195 2.42 18.14 10.24
N ALA A 196 3.50 18.87 10.49
CA ALA A 196 4.83 18.26 10.57
C ALA A 196 4.87 17.17 11.66
N GLY A 197 5.44 16.01 11.33
CA GLY A 197 5.48 14.84 12.19
C GLY A 197 4.29 13.88 12.02
N LEU A 198 3.27 14.23 11.22
CA LEU A 198 2.22 13.28 10.86
C LEU A 198 2.79 12.20 9.93
N THR A 199 2.47 10.93 10.22
CA THR A 199 2.83 9.79 9.37
C THR A 199 1.55 9.09 8.91
N ILE A 200 1.43 8.85 7.61
CA ILE A 200 0.23 8.34 6.94
C ILE A 200 0.59 7.31 5.87
N ALA A 201 -0.30 6.36 5.64
CA ALA A 201 -0.34 5.54 4.45
C ALA A 201 -1.10 6.30 3.35
N ILE A 202 -0.50 6.42 2.19
CA ILE A 202 -1.13 6.93 0.96
C ILE A 202 -1.17 5.76 0.00
N GLU A 203 -2.38 5.30 -0.35
CA GLU A 203 -2.61 3.99 -0.95
C GLU A 203 -3.73 4.04 -2.02
N PRO A 204 -3.49 4.62 -3.20
CA PRO A 204 -4.45 4.56 -4.27
C PRO A 204 -4.72 3.11 -4.70
N MET A 205 -5.99 2.71 -4.58
CA MET A 205 -6.54 1.49 -5.13
C MET A 205 -7.37 1.86 -6.36
N VAL A 206 -6.89 1.49 -7.54
CA VAL A 206 -7.46 1.93 -8.83
C VAL A 206 -8.04 0.74 -9.57
N ASN A 207 -9.27 0.90 -10.08
CA ASN A 207 -9.98 -0.10 -10.85
C ASN A 207 -10.09 0.33 -12.33
N ILE A 208 -9.97 -0.62 -13.26
CA ILE A 208 -10.24 -0.38 -14.68
C ILE A 208 -11.71 0.01 -14.90
N GLY A 209 -12.61 -0.63 -14.16
CA GLY A 209 -14.05 -0.48 -14.28
C GLY A 209 -14.65 0.49 -13.26
N LYS A 210 -15.70 0.04 -12.59
CA LYS A 210 -16.47 0.84 -11.63
C LYS A 210 -15.81 0.88 -10.26
N SER A 211 -16.12 1.93 -9.49
CA SER A 211 -15.61 2.15 -8.13
C SER A 211 -16.20 1.18 -7.08
N ALA A 212 -17.40 0.66 -7.31
CA ALA A 212 -18.12 -0.17 -6.37
C ALA A 212 -17.37 -1.46 -6.03
N THR A 213 -17.35 -1.78 -4.73
CA THR A 213 -16.64 -2.93 -4.17
C THR A 213 -17.59 -3.93 -3.50
N ARG A 214 -17.11 -5.10 -3.20
CA ARG A 214 -17.79 -6.08 -2.34
C ARG A 214 -16.79 -6.94 -1.58
N THR A 215 -17.12 -7.32 -0.37
CA THR A 215 -16.34 -8.27 0.44
C THR A 215 -16.75 -9.71 0.11
N LEU A 216 -15.77 -10.61 -0.03
CA LEU A 216 -16.00 -12.03 -0.26
C LEU A 216 -16.50 -12.75 1.01
N LYS A 217 -16.90 -14.03 0.85
CA LYS A 217 -17.40 -14.87 1.95
C LYS A 217 -16.36 -15.15 3.04
N ASP A 218 -15.08 -14.98 2.76
CA ASP A 218 -13.99 -15.10 3.72
C ASP A 218 -13.94 -13.92 4.72
N LYS A 219 -14.78 -12.90 4.50
CA LYS A 219 -14.93 -11.67 5.31
C LYS A 219 -13.71 -10.75 5.31
N TRP A 220 -12.74 -11.00 4.42
CA TRP A 220 -11.50 -10.23 4.28
C TRP A 220 -11.32 -9.67 2.89
N THR A 221 -11.27 -10.56 1.89
CA THR A 221 -10.94 -10.18 0.52
C THR A 221 -11.99 -9.22 -0.05
N ILE A 222 -11.55 -8.03 -0.43
CA ILE A 222 -12.38 -7.02 -1.10
C ILE A 222 -12.07 -7.06 -2.59
N VAL A 223 -13.12 -7.14 -3.40
CA VAL A 223 -13.02 -7.24 -4.85
C VAL A 223 -13.83 -6.13 -5.53
N THR A 224 -13.49 -5.83 -6.79
CA THR A 224 -14.35 -5.00 -7.64
C THR A 224 -15.70 -5.69 -7.84
N GLN A 225 -16.78 -4.93 -7.80
CA GLN A 225 -18.13 -5.51 -7.94
C GLN A 225 -18.39 -6.01 -9.37
N ASP A 226 -17.78 -5.37 -10.37
CA ASP A 226 -17.94 -5.71 -11.79
C ASP A 226 -16.93 -6.73 -12.31
N GLY A 227 -15.99 -7.21 -11.48
CA GLY A 227 -14.95 -8.16 -11.84
C GLY A 227 -13.80 -7.56 -12.65
N SER A 228 -13.74 -6.24 -12.79
CA SER A 228 -12.62 -5.57 -13.47
C SER A 228 -11.33 -5.66 -12.65
N ARG A 229 -10.17 -5.63 -13.31
CA ARG A 229 -8.87 -5.64 -12.64
C ARG A 229 -8.66 -4.38 -11.81
N SER A 230 -7.92 -4.54 -10.70
CA SER A 230 -7.48 -3.47 -9.81
C SER A 230 -5.97 -3.50 -9.62
N ALA A 231 -5.38 -2.33 -9.36
CA ALA A 231 -4.00 -2.18 -8.90
C ALA A 231 -3.96 -1.37 -7.60
N HIS A 232 -3.00 -1.70 -6.75
CA HIS A 232 -2.74 -1.06 -5.47
C HIS A 232 -1.25 -0.75 -5.36
N PHE A 233 -0.91 0.49 -5.09
CA PHE A 233 0.43 0.93 -4.72
C PHE A 233 0.32 1.82 -3.49
N GLU A 234 1.26 1.68 -2.57
CA GLU A 234 1.19 2.36 -1.29
C GLU A 234 2.57 2.71 -0.77
N HIS A 235 2.62 3.83 -0.05
CA HIS A 235 3.75 4.21 0.78
C HIS A 235 3.33 4.75 2.13
N THR A 236 4.11 4.42 3.18
CA THR A 236 4.16 5.21 4.40
C THR A 236 4.93 6.49 4.16
N VAL A 237 4.30 7.62 4.43
CA VAL A 237 4.85 8.97 4.21
C VAL A 237 4.85 9.77 5.51
N ALA A 238 5.97 10.38 5.83
CA ALA A 238 6.06 11.39 6.88
C ALA A 238 5.91 12.79 6.28
N VAL A 239 4.97 13.57 6.80
CA VAL A 239 4.82 15.00 6.50
C VAL A 239 5.89 15.77 7.27
N THR A 240 6.80 16.46 6.58
CA THR A 240 7.88 17.22 7.21
C THR A 240 7.92 18.66 6.71
N GLU A 241 8.59 19.54 7.43
CA GLU A 241 8.78 20.94 7.01
C GLU A 241 9.52 21.06 5.66
N ALA A 242 10.41 20.10 5.37
CA ALA A 242 11.13 20.02 4.10
C ALA A 242 10.28 19.43 2.94
N GLY A 243 9.05 18.98 3.24
CA GLY A 243 8.15 18.28 2.32
C GLY A 243 7.90 16.84 2.73
N PRO A 244 7.18 16.07 1.91
CA PRO A 244 6.89 14.65 2.19
C PRO A 244 8.17 13.80 2.15
N ARG A 245 8.34 12.92 3.13
CA ARG A 245 9.41 11.91 3.17
C ARG A 245 8.78 10.53 3.06
N VAL A 246 9.03 9.85 1.97
CA VAL A 246 8.62 8.44 1.80
C VAL A 246 9.52 7.57 2.68
N LEU A 247 8.92 6.79 3.59
CA LEU A 247 9.63 5.94 4.55
C LEU A 247 9.82 4.52 4.03
N THR A 248 9.04 4.10 3.05
CA THR A 248 9.01 2.76 2.46
C THR A 248 9.53 2.73 1.02
N ALA A 249 10.27 3.75 0.60
CA ALA A 249 11.00 3.69 -0.67
C ALA A 249 12.22 2.77 -0.54
N THR A 250 12.56 2.08 -1.62
CA THR A 250 13.84 1.38 -1.71
C THR A 250 14.98 2.38 -1.49
N PRO A 251 15.89 2.11 -0.55
CA PRO A 251 17.05 2.96 -0.37
C PRO A 251 17.82 3.05 -1.69
N VAL A 252 17.99 4.26 -2.24
CA VAL A 252 18.93 4.45 -3.34
C VAL A 252 20.30 4.01 -2.83
N PRO A 253 20.99 3.06 -3.47
CA PRO A 253 22.34 2.70 -3.06
C PRO A 253 23.18 3.98 -3.02
N VAL A 254 23.64 4.35 -1.82
CA VAL A 254 24.64 5.41 -1.71
C VAL A 254 25.87 4.84 -2.39
N ALA A 255 26.26 5.41 -3.52
CA ALA A 255 27.50 5.02 -4.19
C ALA A 255 28.65 5.12 -3.18
N PRO A 256 29.56 4.14 -3.15
CA PRO A 256 30.67 4.10 -2.20
C PRO A 256 31.60 5.31 -2.36
#